data_03dbc08a2f8b20b26ef4658fa71d56fe
#
_entry.id   03dbc08a2f8b20b26ef4658fa71d56fe
#
_cell.length_a   1.000
_cell.length_b   1.000
_cell.length_c   1.000
_cell.angle_alpha   90.00
_cell.angle_beta   90.00
_cell.angle_gamma   90.00
#
_symmetry.space_group_name_H-M   'P 1'
#
loop_
_entity.id
_entity.type
_entity.pdbx_description
1 polymer ?
#
loop_
_entity_poly.entity_id
_entity_poly.type
_entity_poly.pdbx_seq_one_letter_code
_entity_poly.pdbx_strand_id
1 'polypeptide(L)'
;LSDGDTTKLDKTLVPPSQFDSLLRAQMEGDGEYSLARTLQQRTQGGNTLIFVAPAEGIITRHFSREDNYLGVGIQSSPNAPVTAIDDGTVVAVAEGERGSVVTVQHFNGFVSVYRNLAQVLVLKGQSIKSRQVVGYNAMPSVGDRTNPLVEVELWHEGRAVDPEVYIVF
;
A
#
# COMPACT_ATOMS: atom_id res chain seq x y z
N LEU A 1 -18.13 2.27 23.51
CA LEU A 1 -17.89 1.98 23.21
C LEU A 1 -17.46 1.51 22.29
N SER A 2 -17.42 1.11 22.21
CA SER A 2 -17.22 0.54 21.09
C SER A 2 -15.99 0.76 20.32
N ASP A 3 -15.44 1.71 20.42
CA ASP A 3 -14.28 2.03 19.71
C ASP A 3 -13.18 1.03 19.94
N GLY A 4 -12.97 0.60 21.11
CA GLY A 4 -11.94 -0.35 21.39
C GLY A 4 -12.23 -1.69 20.75
N ASP A 5 -13.48 -2.04 20.67
CA ASP A 5 -13.85 -3.28 20.06
C ASP A 5 -13.56 -3.30 18.58
N THR A 6 -13.84 -2.21 17.92
CA THR A 6 -13.56 -2.10 16.51
C THR A 6 -12.09 -2.28 16.24
N THR A 7 -11.28 -1.71 17.08
CA THR A 7 -9.85 -1.85 16.93
C THR A 7 -9.42 -3.29 17.13
N LYS A 8 -10.09 -3.97 18.03
CA LYS A 8 -9.70 -5.33 18.31
C LYS A 8 -10.05 -6.30 17.23
N LEU A 9 -11.00 -5.99 16.42
CA LEU A 9 -11.30 -6.86 15.32
C LEU A 9 -10.08 -7.20 14.57
N ASP A 10 -9.08 -6.46 14.77
CA ASP A 10 -7.85 -6.67 14.25
C ASP A 10 -7.90 -7.11 12.90
N LYS A 11 -7.82 -6.28 12.23
CA LYS A 11 -7.80 -6.21 10.86
C LYS A 11 -7.05 -7.31 10.18
N THR A 12 -6.16 -7.98 10.87
CA THR A 12 -5.39 -9.06 10.27
C THR A 12 -6.23 -10.24 9.88
N LEU A 13 -7.45 -10.32 10.38
CA LEU A 13 -8.33 -11.43 10.07
C LEU A 13 -9.28 -11.14 8.93
N VAL A 14 -9.18 -9.98 8.30
CA VAL A 14 -10.18 -9.51 7.36
C VAL A 14 -9.58 -9.36 5.97
N PRO A 15 -10.27 -9.82 4.91
CA PRO A 15 -9.81 -9.57 3.54
C PRO A 15 -9.76 -8.08 3.25
N PRO A 16 -8.91 -7.63 2.32
CA PRO A 16 -8.75 -6.20 2.08
C PRO A 16 -10.05 -5.45 1.79
N SER A 17 -10.97 -6.06 1.07
CA SER A 17 -12.22 -5.37 0.76
C SER A 17 -13.08 -5.16 2.00
N GLN A 18 -13.16 -6.16 2.87
CA GLN A 18 -13.90 -6.02 4.12
C GLN A 18 -13.18 -5.12 5.09
N PHE A 19 -11.86 -5.18 5.08
CA PHE A 19 -11.06 -4.36 5.93
C PHE A 19 -11.31 -2.89 5.68
N ASP A 20 -11.41 -2.52 4.43
CA ASP A 20 -11.67 -1.13 4.08
C ASP A 20 -13.04 -0.68 4.56
N SER A 21 -14.03 -1.56 4.53
CA SER A 21 -15.35 -1.26 5.06
C SER A 21 -15.31 -1.04 6.57
N LEU A 22 -14.53 -1.84 7.27
CA LEU A 22 -14.37 -1.66 8.72
C LEU A 22 -13.68 -0.35 9.05
N LEU A 23 -12.70 0.02 8.27
CA LEU A 23 -12.04 1.31 8.46
C LEU A 23 -13.00 2.45 8.29
N ARG A 24 -13.85 2.36 7.28
CA ARG A 24 -14.81 3.41 7.03
C ARG A 24 -15.78 3.54 8.18
N ALA A 25 -16.27 2.41 8.70
CA ALA A 25 -17.19 2.42 9.82
C ALA A 25 -16.54 3.04 11.05
N GLN A 26 -15.29 2.72 11.29
CA GLN A 26 -14.57 3.28 12.42
C GLN A 26 -14.41 4.78 12.29
N MET A 27 -14.12 5.24 11.09
CA MET A 27 -13.94 6.66 10.85
C MET A 27 -15.23 7.44 10.97
N GLU A 28 -16.34 6.83 10.59
CA GLU A 28 -17.64 7.47 10.75
C GLU A 28 -18.02 7.59 12.22
N GLY A 29 -17.53 6.68 13.06
CA GLY A 29 -17.78 6.75 14.48
C GLY A 29 -16.91 7.82 15.11
N ASP A 30 -15.84 7.39 15.75
CA ASP A 30 -14.98 8.35 16.41
C ASP A 30 -13.71 8.60 15.64
N GLY A 31 -13.51 7.91 14.55
CA GLY A 31 -12.34 8.09 13.74
C GLY A 31 -12.38 9.31 12.87
N GLU A 32 -13.56 9.88 12.66
CA GLU A 32 -13.66 11.04 11.79
C GLU A 32 -12.79 12.18 12.27
N TYR A 33 -12.78 12.40 13.56
CA TYR A 33 -11.95 13.45 14.15
C TYR A 33 -10.46 13.15 13.92
N SER A 34 -10.08 11.90 14.08
CA SER A 34 -8.70 11.52 13.85
C SER A 34 -8.30 11.70 12.40
N LEU A 35 -9.19 11.37 11.49
CA LEU A 35 -8.94 11.56 10.09
C LEU A 35 -8.70 13.02 9.78
N ALA A 36 -9.56 13.90 10.29
CA ALA A 36 -9.43 15.32 10.03
C ALA A 36 -8.09 15.84 10.55
N ARG A 37 -7.70 15.42 11.75
CA ARG A 37 -6.43 15.83 12.30
C ARG A 37 -5.27 15.35 11.47
N THR A 38 -5.32 14.10 11.05
CA THR A 38 -4.24 13.53 10.26
C THR A 38 -4.12 14.23 8.92
N LEU A 39 -5.24 14.51 8.30
CA LEU A 39 -5.23 15.23 7.03
C LEU A 39 -4.65 16.63 7.22
N GLN A 40 -5.03 17.31 8.29
CA GLN A 40 -4.47 18.62 8.57
C GLN A 40 -2.97 18.57 8.74
N GLN A 41 -2.49 17.58 9.46
CA GLN A 41 -1.05 17.44 9.65
C GLN A 41 -0.34 17.21 8.34
N ARG A 42 -0.92 16.38 7.48
CA ARG A 42 -0.27 16.02 6.22
C ARG A 42 -0.42 17.09 5.16
N THR A 43 -1.41 17.94 5.28
CA THR A 43 -1.59 19.03 4.35
C THR A 43 -1.09 20.35 4.88
N GLN A 44 -0.46 20.32 6.05
CA GLN A 44 0.07 21.53 6.65
C GLN A 44 1.07 22.16 5.68
N GLY A 45 0.95 23.44 5.49
CA GLY A 45 1.77 24.11 4.51
C GLY A 45 1.15 24.20 3.14
N GLY A 46 -0.10 23.73 3.00
CA GLY A 46 -0.81 23.84 1.73
C GLY A 46 -0.59 22.67 0.79
N ASN A 47 0.10 21.65 1.24
CA ASN A 47 0.34 20.47 0.40
C ASN A 47 -0.73 19.44 0.60
N THR A 48 -1.03 18.68 -0.45
CA THR A 48 -1.91 17.55 -0.34
C THR A 48 -1.21 16.41 0.39
N LEU A 49 -1.99 15.42 0.77
CA LEU A 49 -1.48 14.21 1.39
C LEU A 49 -0.46 13.56 0.46
N ILE A 50 0.71 13.25 0.99
CA ILE A 50 1.80 12.71 0.18
C ILE A 50 2.37 11.50 0.87
N PHE A 51 2.55 10.43 0.08
CA PHE A 51 3.24 9.22 0.52
C PHE A 51 4.61 9.14 -0.14
N VAL A 52 5.50 8.36 0.45
CA VAL A 52 6.85 8.20 -0.11
C VAL A 52 6.85 7.08 -1.14
N ALA A 53 7.75 7.18 -2.11
CA ALA A 53 7.85 6.18 -3.16
C ALA A 53 8.26 4.83 -2.57
N PRO A 54 7.61 3.75 -3.02
CA PRO A 54 7.91 2.41 -2.51
C PRO A 54 9.12 1.76 -3.14
N ALA A 55 9.62 2.29 -4.25
CA ALA A 55 10.77 1.72 -4.94
C ALA A 55 11.41 2.79 -5.79
N GLU A 56 12.70 2.63 -6.04
CA GLU A 56 13.40 3.49 -6.98
C GLU A 56 13.28 2.90 -8.36
N GLY A 57 13.03 3.74 -9.35
CA GLY A 57 12.90 3.25 -10.70
C GLY A 57 12.04 4.18 -11.54
N ILE A 58 11.63 3.66 -12.66
CA ILE A 58 10.87 4.44 -13.64
C ILE A 58 9.47 3.85 -13.74
N ILE A 59 8.46 4.70 -13.68
CA ILE A 59 7.10 4.26 -13.90
C ILE A 59 6.95 3.99 -15.39
N THR A 60 6.68 2.74 -15.73
CA THR A 60 6.49 2.33 -17.12
C THR A 60 5.08 1.92 -17.40
N ARG A 61 4.25 1.80 -16.38
CA ARG A 61 2.85 1.49 -16.57
C ARG A 61 2.04 2.33 -15.60
N HIS A 62 1.06 3.06 -16.13
CA HIS A 62 0.30 4.02 -15.36
C HIS A 62 -1.09 3.49 -15.04
N PHE A 63 -1.68 4.02 -13.98
CA PHE A 63 -3.04 3.68 -13.59
C PHE A 63 -4.00 4.01 -14.73
N SER A 64 -4.89 3.07 -15.04
CA SER A 64 -5.88 3.27 -16.09
C SER A 64 -7.10 2.42 -15.80
N ARG A 65 -8.21 3.07 -15.48
CA ARG A 65 -9.46 2.34 -15.27
C ARG A 65 -9.98 1.73 -16.55
N GLU A 66 -9.73 2.39 -17.67
CA GLU A 66 -10.17 1.88 -18.96
C GLU A 66 -9.50 0.56 -19.30
N ASP A 67 -8.22 0.45 -18.96
CA ASP A 67 -7.46 -0.77 -19.23
C ASP A 67 -7.53 -1.74 -18.08
N ASN A 68 -8.33 -1.41 -17.06
CA ASN A 68 -8.45 -2.22 -15.87
C ASN A 68 -7.11 -2.48 -15.19
N TYR A 69 -6.23 -1.49 -15.25
CA TYR A 69 -4.95 -1.54 -14.56
C TYR A 69 -5.01 -0.59 -13.37
N LEU A 70 -5.12 -1.14 -12.18
CA LEU A 70 -5.48 -0.38 -10.99
C LEU A 70 -4.28 -0.02 -10.13
N GLY A 71 -3.11 0.07 -10.70
CA GLY A 71 -1.91 0.43 -9.97
C GLY A 71 -0.93 1.14 -10.86
N VAL A 72 0.33 1.17 -10.43
CA VAL A 72 1.43 1.64 -11.27
C VAL A 72 2.49 0.54 -11.32
N GLY A 73 3.19 0.45 -12.44
CA GLY A 73 4.30 -0.47 -12.59
C GLY A 73 5.60 0.31 -12.57
N ILE A 74 6.48 -0.04 -11.65
CA ILE A 74 7.76 0.62 -11.47
C ILE A 74 8.83 -0.36 -11.92
N GLN A 75 9.55 0.00 -12.97
CA GLN A 75 10.69 -0.78 -13.42
C GLN A 75 11.88 -0.40 -12.56
N SER A 76 12.30 -1.34 -11.75
CA SER A 76 13.33 -1.13 -10.73
C SER A 76 14.47 -2.08 -10.97
N SER A 77 15.60 -1.83 -10.33
CA SER A 77 16.74 -2.73 -10.45
C SER A 77 16.40 -4.11 -9.90
N PRO A 78 17.05 -5.16 -10.41
CA PRO A 78 16.85 -6.50 -9.86
C PRO A 78 17.18 -6.53 -8.37
N ASN A 79 16.40 -7.26 -7.62
CA ASN A 79 16.60 -7.45 -6.18
C ASN A 79 16.64 -6.13 -5.40
N ALA A 80 15.96 -5.11 -5.90
CA ALA A 80 15.90 -3.82 -5.21
C ALA A 80 14.88 -3.87 -4.09
N PRO A 81 15.10 -3.09 -3.02
CA PRO A 81 14.15 -3.08 -1.91
C PRO A 81 12.85 -2.38 -2.30
N VAL A 82 11.76 -2.91 -1.74
CA VAL A 82 10.44 -2.31 -1.85
C VAL A 82 10.05 -1.90 -0.43
N THR A 83 9.65 -0.65 -0.27
CA THR A 83 9.45 -0.08 1.05
C THR A 83 8.03 0.42 1.23
N ALA A 84 7.60 0.49 2.48
CA ALA A 84 6.27 0.96 2.82
C ALA A 84 6.12 2.44 2.47
N ILE A 85 5.00 2.80 1.87
CA ILE A 85 4.75 4.19 1.49
C ILE A 85 4.43 5.07 2.71
N ASP A 86 4.06 4.46 3.83
CA ASP A 86 3.74 5.17 5.06
C ASP A 86 3.68 4.16 6.20
N ASP A 87 3.56 4.66 7.43
CA ASP A 87 3.32 3.81 8.58
C ASP A 87 2.05 3.01 8.37
N GLY A 88 2.02 1.81 8.90
CA GLY A 88 0.83 1.00 8.79
C GLY A 88 0.97 -0.36 9.44
N THR A 89 0.02 -1.23 9.12
CA THR A 89 -0.03 -2.61 9.61
C THR A 89 -0.18 -3.53 8.42
N VAL A 90 0.62 -4.58 8.39
CA VAL A 90 0.51 -5.60 7.34
C VAL A 90 -0.74 -6.43 7.60
N VAL A 91 -1.67 -6.40 6.67
CA VAL A 91 -2.94 -7.10 6.83
C VAL A 91 -3.01 -8.38 6.01
N ALA A 92 -2.14 -8.54 5.02
CA ALA A 92 -2.12 -9.76 4.23
C ALA A 92 -0.76 -9.95 3.59
N VAL A 93 -0.33 -11.19 3.50
CA VAL A 93 0.83 -11.62 2.73
C VAL A 93 0.36 -12.85 1.96
N ALA A 94 0.48 -12.82 0.65
CA ALA A 94 -0.02 -13.90 -0.19
C ALA A 94 0.97 -14.21 -1.30
N GLU A 95 0.88 -15.45 -1.81
CA GLU A 95 1.68 -15.87 -2.95
C GLU A 95 0.84 -15.71 -4.20
N GLY A 96 1.43 -15.10 -5.22
CA GLY A 96 0.77 -14.93 -6.50
C GLY A 96 1.56 -15.62 -7.59
N GLU A 97 1.03 -15.56 -8.81
CA GLU A 97 1.67 -16.25 -9.94
C GLU A 97 3.02 -15.66 -10.28
N ARG A 98 3.16 -14.36 -10.08
CA ARG A 98 4.38 -13.65 -10.45
C ARG A 98 5.17 -13.20 -9.25
N GLY A 99 4.85 -13.69 -8.08
CA GLY A 99 5.54 -13.32 -6.87
C GLY A 99 4.57 -13.09 -5.74
N SER A 100 5.13 -12.67 -4.62
CA SER A 100 4.32 -12.45 -3.43
C SER A 100 3.68 -11.08 -3.44
N VAL A 101 2.61 -10.95 -2.68
CA VAL A 101 1.82 -9.73 -2.55
C VAL A 101 1.73 -9.37 -1.08
N VAL A 102 2.04 -8.13 -0.75
CA VAL A 102 1.91 -7.60 0.61
C VAL A 102 0.88 -6.49 0.60
N THR A 103 -0.05 -6.53 1.54
CA THR A 103 -1.08 -5.51 1.68
C THR A 103 -0.91 -4.83 3.02
N VAL A 104 -0.90 -3.51 3.02
CA VAL A 104 -0.65 -2.71 4.22
C VAL A 104 -1.78 -1.71 4.39
N GLN A 105 -2.33 -1.68 5.60
CA GLN A 105 -3.32 -0.68 5.98
C GLN A 105 -2.62 0.53 6.55
N HIS A 106 -3.02 1.69 6.09
CA HIS A 106 -2.53 2.97 6.60
C HIS A 106 -3.66 3.73 7.27
N PHE A 107 -3.38 4.92 7.74
CA PHE A 107 -4.40 5.80 8.28
C PHE A 107 -5.25 6.37 7.15
N ASN A 108 -6.37 6.95 7.49
CA ASN A 108 -7.24 7.69 6.55
C ASN A 108 -7.94 6.82 5.52
N GLY A 109 -8.05 5.51 5.79
CA GLY A 109 -8.72 4.61 4.86
C GLY A 109 -7.88 4.21 3.67
N PHE A 110 -6.59 4.50 3.68
CA PHE A 110 -5.69 4.09 2.61
C PHE A 110 -5.15 2.70 2.86
N VAL A 111 -5.05 1.93 1.78
CA VAL A 111 -4.45 0.60 1.78
C VAL A 111 -3.52 0.54 0.58
N SER A 112 -2.30 0.07 0.80
CA SER A 112 -1.35 -0.11 -0.28
C SER A 112 -1.12 -1.59 -0.53
N VAL A 113 -0.87 -1.94 -1.79
CA VAL A 113 -0.64 -3.31 -2.20
C VAL A 113 0.63 -3.34 -3.03
N TYR A 114 1.54 -4.21 -2.67
CA TYR A 114 2.84 -4.36 -3.35
C TYR A 114 2.88 -5.74 -3.97
N ARG A 115 3.02 -5.81 -5.30
CA ARG A 115 2.96 -7.06 -6.04
C ARG A 115 4.28 -7.38 -6.72
N ASN A 116 4.45 -8.63 -7.06
CA ASN A 116 5.62 -9.14 -7.79
C ASN A 116 6.88 -9.13 -6.93
N LEU A 117 6.73 -9.36 -5.63
CA LEU A 117 7.87 -9.42 -4.73
C LEU A 117 8.46 -10.82 -4.76
N ALA A 118 9.78 -10.89 -4.93
CA ALA A 118 10.47 -12.18 -4.90
C ALA A 118 10.71 -12.64 -3.47
N GLN A 119 10.87 -11.68 -2.56
CA GLN A 119 11.12 -12.01 -1.16
C GLN A 119 10.32 -11.04 -0.30
N VAL A 120 9.68 -11.57 0.74
CA VAL A 120 8.90 -10.77 1.67
C VAL A 120 9.57 -10.82 3.03
N LEU A 121 9.71 -9.66 3.66
CA LEU A 121 10.40 -9.53 4.94
C LEU A 121 9.45 -9.24 6.09
N VAL A 122 8.15 -9.19 5.84
CA VAL A 122 7.17 -8.84 6.87
C VAL A 122 6.16 -9.94 7.02
N LEU A 123 5.48 -9.94 8.17
CA LEU A 123 4.47 -10.92 8.50
C LEU A 123 3.13 -10.23 8.66
N LYS A 124 2.07 -10.98 8.39
CA LYS A 124 0.71 -10.51 8.66
C LYS A 124 0.59 -10.11 10.12
N GLY A 125 0.02 -8.95 10.35
CA GLY A 125 -0.15 -8.40 11.71
C GLY A 125 0.97 -7.51 12.16
N GLN A 126 2.06 -7.44 11.42
CA GLN A 126 3.22 -6.65 11.82
C GLN A 126 2.97 -5.16 11.59
N SER A 127 3.35 -4.35 12.57
CA SER A 127 3.36 -2.89 12.41
C SER A 127 4.63 -2.49 11.69
N ILE A 128 4.50 -1.61 10.71
CA ILE A 128 5.64 -1.15 9.95
C ILE A 128 5.65 0.36 9.89
N LYS A 129 6.84 0.89 9.64
CA LYS A 129 7.05 2.33 9.53
C LYS A 129 7.25 2.72 8.08
N SER A 130 7.01 3.98 7.81
CA SER A 130 7.31 4.56 6.51
C SER A 130 8.74 4.23 6.11
N ARG A 131 8.94 3.82 4.87
CA ARG A 131 10.23 3.46 4.29
C ARG A 131 10.84 2.16 4.82
N GLN A 132 10.11 1.45 5.65
CA GLN A 132 10.58 0.13 6.08
C GLN A 132 10.49 -0.83 4.92
N VAL A 133 11.52 -1.66 4.75
CA VAL A 133 11.55 -2.62 3.65
C VAL A 133 10.53 -3.72 3.92
N VAL A 134 9.61 -3.90 2.98
CA VAL A 134 8.60 -4.97 3.08
C VAL A 134 9.02 -6.19 2.28
N GLY A 135 9.92 -6.03 1.31
CA GLY A 135 10.39 -7.12 0.50
C GLY A 135 11.36 -6.64 -0.56
N TYR A 136 11.70 -7.54 -1.47
CA TYR A 136 12.62 -7.25 -2.54
C TYR A 136 12.01 -7.60 -3.87
N ASN A 137 12.34 -6.81 -4.87
CA ASN A 137 11.93 -7.01 -6.24
C ASN A 137 12.52 -8.30 -6.79
N ALA A 138 11.92 -8.81 -7.86
CA ALA A 138 12.35 -10.06 -8.46
C ALA A 138 13.68 -9.92 -9.18
N MET A 139 14.31 -11.06 -9.41
CA MET A 139 15.41 -11.14 -10.35
C MET A 139 14.82 -11.47 -11.72
N PRO A 140 15.37 -10.93 -12.79
CA PRO A 140 14.88 -11.29 -14.11
C PRO A 140 15.20 -12.76 -14.40
N SER A 141 14.42 -13.34 -15.28
CA SER A 141 14.69 -14.70 -15.74
C SER A 141 15.99 -14.73 -16.52
N VAL A 142 16.57 -15.91 -16.59
CA VAL A 142 17.82 -16.10 -17.35
C VAL A 142 17.57 -15.67 -18.79
N GLY A 143 18.42 -14.77 -19.27
CA GLY A 143 18.30 -14.25 -20.63
C GLY A 143 17.40 -13.05 -20.78
N ASP A 144 16.68 -12.70 -19.74
CA ASP A 144 15.83 -11.51 -19.76
C ASP A 144 16.67 -10.31 -19.32
N ARG A 145 16.72 -9.30 -20.15
CA ARG A 145 17.48 -8.08 -19.87
C ARG A 145 16.60 -6.96 -19.37
N THR A 146 15.29 -7.22 -19.26
CA THR A 146 14.34 -6.22 -18.80
C THR A 146 14.39 -6.18 -17.27
N ASN A 147 14.48 -4.99 -16.72
CA ASN A 147 14.39 -4.84 -15.27
C ASN A 147 13.01 -5.29 -14.80
N PRO A 148 12.95 -5.92 -13.64
CA PRO A 148 11.66 -6.39 -13.13
C PRO A 148 10.75 -5.25 -12.75
N LEU A 149 9.46 -5.54 -12.78
CA LEU A 149 8.42 -4.57 -12.54
C LEU A 149 7.79 -4.84 -11.18
N VAL A 150 7.83 -3.85 -10.30
CA VAL A 150 7.05 -3.87 -9.07
C VAL A 150 5.73 -3.18 -9.36
N GLU A 151 4.64 -3.80 -8.96
CA GLU A 151 3.33 -3.17 -9.14
C GLU A 151 2.80 -2.73 -7.80
N VAL A 152 2.34 -1.49 -7.73
CA VAL A 152 1.85 -0.90 -6.49
C VAL A 152 0.45 -0.38 -6.74
N GLU A 153 -0.48 -0.79 -5.88
CA GLU A 153 -1.85 -0.28 -5.91
C GLU A 153 -2.07 0.55 -4.66
N LEU A 154 -2.90 1.55 -4.80
CA LEU A 154 -3.34 2.36 -3.68
C LEU A 154 -4.86 2.40 -3.68
N TRP A 155 -5.43 2.08 -2.54
CA TRP A 155 -6.89 2.04 -2.37
C TRP A 155 -7.28 3.03 -1.29
N HIS A 156 -8.38 3.70 -1.48
CA HIS A 156 -8.90 4.65 -0.50
C HIS A 156 -10.38 4.39 -0.34
N GLU A 157 -10.77 3.98 0.85
CA GLU A 157 -12.17 3.72 1.20
C GLU A 157 -12.83 2.77 0.21
N GLY A 158 -12.13 1.69 -0.13
CA GLY A 158 -12.66 0.64 -0.99
C GLY A 158 -12.56 0.90 -2.47
N ARG A 159 -11.88 1.96 -2.88
CA ARG A 159 -11.74 2.29 -4.28
C ARG A 159 -10.27 2.40 -4.65
N ALA A 160 -9.91 1.81 -5.76
CA ALA A 160 -8.57 2.00 -6.29
C ALA A 160 -8.43 3.44 -6.75
N VAL A 161 -7.32 4.06 -6.38
CA VAL A 161 -7.01 5.44 -6.78
C VAL A 161 -5.68 5.45 -7.50
N ASP A 162 -5.45 6.50 -8.27
CA ASP A 162 -4.21 6.65 -9.01
C ASP A 162 -3.07 6.93 -8.04
N PRO A 163 -2.11 6.01 -7.90
CA PRO A 163 -1.01 6.24 -6.96
C PRO A 163 -0.21 7.48 -7.25
N GLU A 164 -0.12 7.91 -8.51
CA GLU A 164 0.69 9.08 -8.84
C GLU A 164 0.10 10.38 -8.31
N VAL A 165 -1.16 10.37 -7.92
CA VAL A 165 -1.78 11.53 -7.29
C VAL A 165 -1.31 11.70 -5.85
N TYR A 166 -1.00 10.60 -5.17
CA TYR A 166 -0.72 10.60 -3.73
C TYR A 166 0.73 10.31 -3.40
N ILE A 167 1.46 9.66 -4.27
CA ILE A 167 2.83 9.24 -4.01
C ILE A 167 3.78 10.10 -4.83
N VAL A 168 4.85 10.54 -4.19
CA VAL A 168 5.91 11.29 -4.87
C VAL A 168 6.94 10.27 -5.32
N PHE A 169 6.95 10.02 -6.60
CA PHE A 169 7.91 9.09 -7.19
C PHE A 169 9.19 9.78 -7.63
#